data_b4d573efbe116b35db16eca107852e52
#
_entry.id   b4d573efbe116b35db16eca107852e52
#
_cell.length_a   1.000
_cell.length_b   1.000
_cell.length_c   1.000
_cell.angle_alpha   90.00
_cell.angle_beta   90.00
_cell.angle_gamma   90.00
#
_symmetry.space_group_name_H-M   'P 1'
#
loop_
_entity.id
_entity.type
_entity.pdbx_description
1 polymer ?
#
loop_
_entity_poly.entity_id
_entity_poly.type
_entity_poly.pdbx_seq_one_letter_code
_entity_poly.pdbx_strand_id
1 'polypeptide(L)'
;MRALAQCGRRILGREYMLGLPAACLAAALFAPRPALRVCADPNNLPFSNRAGAGFENRIATLLAHATGSRVQYTWWPQRRGFLRHTLDAKRCDVIMGVPPGYPGVLTTRPYYRSTYVFVTRTDRHYALRSLNDAVLHHVRIGLQFTGGHANPPAEHALARRHIVSNIVAYSIYGDYAHPNPPARLIDAVAHGDVDVAIAWGPLAGYFARREDVPLTLTPVTPAVDGPGVSFVFDIAVGVAEGDTARRDALQRVLDTEQGRITRLLRDYGVPLLPDSEPRAPVWARTAETAAGER
;
A
#
# COMPACT_ATOMS: atom_id res chain seq x y z
N MET A 1 25.20 -19.34 -11.69
CA MET A 1 24.94 -20.64 -12.34
C MET A 1 26.14 -21.27 -13.04
N ARG A 2 27.31 -20.62 -13.15
CA ARG A 2 28.51 -21.24 -13.77
C ARG A 2 29.51 -21.91 -12.79
N ALA A 3 29.37 -21.72 -11.50
CA ALA A 3 30.27 -22.28 -10.47
C ALA A 3 29.93 -23.70 -10.01
N LEU A 4 28.72 -24.19 -10.27
CA LEU A 4 28.30 -25.55 -9.86
C LEU A 4 28.54 -26.64 -10.93
N ALA A 5 28.89 -26.25 -12.15
CA ALA A 5 29.08 -27.20 -13.25
C ALA A 5 30.51 -27.78 -13.36
N GLN A 6 31.47 -27.27 -12.60
CA GLN A 6 32.86 -27.72 -12.70
C GLN A 6 33.30 -28.74 -11.63
N CYS A 7 32.44 -29.04 -10.65
CA CYS A 7 32.77 -30.01 -9.60
C CYS A 7 32.42 -31.50 -9.98
N GLY A 8 31.74 -31.72 -11.11
CA GLY A 8 31.14 -33.01 -11.47
C GLY A 8 31.88 -33.87 -12.49
N ARG A 9 33.09 -33.52 -12.98
CA ARG A 9 33.73 -34.25 -14.10
C ARG A 9 35.13 -34.85 -13.86
N ARG A 10 35.53 -35.12 -12.64
CA ARG A 10 36.82 -35.86 -12.39
C ARG A 10 36.71 -36.82 -11.21
N ILE A 11 35.81 -37.80 -11.23
CA ILE A 11 35.94 -38.99 -10.36
C ILE A 11 35.33 -40.19 -11.10
N LEU A 12 36.13 -40.78 -11.99
CA LEU A 12 36.02 -42.18 -12.35
C LEU A 12 37.43 -42.75 -12.24
N GLY A 13 37.75 -43.30 -11.08
CA GLY A 13 39.05 -43.94 -10.79
C GLY A 13 39.10 -44.31 -9.32
N ARG A 14 38.56 -45.51 -9.01
CA ARG A 14 38.94 -46.44 -7.94
C ARG A 14 39.33 -45.89 -6.54
N GLU A 15 38.48 -46.27 -5.59
CA GLU A 15 38.74 -46.41 -4.15
C GLU A 15 39.24 -45.17 -3.40
N TYR A 16 38.29 -44.50 -2.71
CA TYR A 16 38.46 -44.06 -1.30
C TYR A 16 37.10 -43.57 -0.79
N MET A 17 36.42 -44.44 -0.03
CA MET A 17 35.44 -43.98 0.96
C MET A 17 36.22 -43.18 1.98
N LEU A 18 35.97 -41.88 2.08
CA LEU A 18 36.06 -41.03 3.27
C LEU A 18 36.12 -39.56 2.85
N GLY A 19 35.12 -38.80 3.27
CA GLY A 19 35.21 -37.35 3.35
C GLY A 19 34.77 -36.57 2.12
N LEU A 20 33.49 -36.31 2.00
CA LEU A 20 33.07 -35.07 1.33
C LEU A 20 33.85 -33.91 1.97
N PRO A 21 34.64 -33.13 1.21
CA PRO A 21 35.45 -32.08 1.81
C PRO A 21 34.55 -31.08 2.53
N ALA A 22 34.77 -30.90 3.82
CA ALA A 22 34.10 -29.95 4.69
C ALA A 22 34.08 -28.51 4.10
N ALA A 23 34.96 -28.23 3.14
CA ALA A 23 35.02 -26.99 2.39
C ALA A 23 33.77 -26.71 1.51
N CYS A 24 33.08 -27.74 0.97
CA CYS A 24 31.89 -27.55 0.15
C CYS A 24 30.64 -27.23 1.02
N LEU A 25 30.57 -27.73 2.26
CA LEU A 25 29.51 -27.39 3.22
C LEU A 25 29.71 -25.99 3.76
N ALA A 26 30.93 -25.53 3.99
CA ALA A 26 31.23 -24.19 4.50
C ALA A 26 30.89 -23.07 3.49
N ALA A 27 31.07 -23.32 2.18
CA ALA A 27 30.74 -22.35 1.13
C ALA A 27 29.24 -22.09 1.00
N ALA A 28 28.38 -23.05 1.33
CA ALA A 28 26.93 -22.88 1.32
C ALA A 28 26.43 -22.00 2.47
N LEU A 29 27.15 -21.89 3.58
CA LEU A 29 26.79 -21.10 4.75
C LEU A 29 27.12 -19.62 4.58
N PHE A 30 27.96 -19.24 3.62
CA PHE A 30 28.39 -17.86 3.35
C PHE A 30 27.79 -17.24 2.07
N ALA A 31 26.89 -17.95 1.37
CA ALA A 31 26.23 -17.37 0.22
C ALA A 31 25.36 -16.18 0.67
N PRO A 32 25.54 -14.97 0.10
CA PRO A 32 24.71 -13.84 0.46
C PRO A 32 23.24 -14.17 0.15
N ARG A 33 22.37 -13.97 1.14
CA ARG A 33 20.93 -14.18 0.95
C ARG A 33 20.43 -13.34 -0.23
N PRO A 34 19.59 -13.89 -1.10
CA PRO A 34 18.99 -13.14 -2.20
C PRO A 34 18.25 -11.93 -1.65
N ALA A 35 18.16 -10.88 -2.44
CA ALA A 35 17.43 -9.67 -2.04
C ALA A 35 16.00 -9.70 -2.60
N LEU A 36 15.01 -9.44 -1.75
CA LEU A 36 13.69 -9.01 -2.16
C LEU A 36 13.76 -7.49 -2.31
N ARG A 37 13.80 -7.00 -3.56
CA ARG A 37 13.90 -5.57 -3.84
C ARG A 37 12.50 -4.96 -3.85
N VAL A 38 12.23 -4.05 -2.90
CA VAL A 38 10.92 -3.43 -2.67
C VAL A 38 10.94 -1.98 -3.12
N CYS A 39 9.97 -1.60 -3.96
CA CYS A 39 9.71 -0.22 -4.31
C CYS A 39 8.87 0.42 -3.20
N ALA A 40 9.34 1.51 -2.60
CA ALA A 40 8.63 2.16 -1.50
C ALA A 40 8.89 3.67 -1.47
N ASP A 41 8.01 4.39 -0.82
CA ASP A 41 8.18 5.81 -0.53
C ASP A 41 8.99 5.98 0.78
N PRO A 42 10.01 6.85 0.79
CA PRO A 42 10.85 7.05 1.96
C PRO A 42 10.18 7.82 3.11
N ASN A 43 9.00 8.43 2.90
CA ASN A 43 8.33 9.29 3.87
C ASN A 43 6.80 9.25 3.73
N ASN A 44 6.21 8.07 3.82
CA ASN A 44 4.78 7.80 3.62
C ASN A 44 4.22 6.90 4.73
N LEU A 45 4.37 7.30 5.99
CA LEU A 45 3.68 6.59 7.08
C LEU A 45 2.16 6.71 6.94
N PRO A 46 1.42 5.69 7.31
CA PRO A 46 1.81 4.44 7.99
C PRO A 46 2.31 3.32 7.08
N PHE A 47 2.40 3.54 5.77
CA PHE A 47 2.76 2.52 4.77
C PHE A 47 4.26 2.22 4.82
N SER A 48 5.10 3.19 4.47
CA SER A 48 6.54 3.01 4.43
C SER A 48 7.30 4.27 4.82
N ASN A 49 8.50 4.08 5.38
CA ASN A 49 9.51 5.13 5.53
C ASN A 49 10.92 4.54 5.56
N ARG A 50 11.96 5.40 5.48
CA ARG A 50 13.35 4.95 5.52
C ARG A 50 13.75 4.25 6.82
N ALA A 51 13.09 4.58 7.92
CA ALA A 51 13.31 3.93 9.21
C ALA A 51 12.68 2.54 9.32
N GLY A 52 11.93 2.09 8.30
CA GLY A 52 11.27 0.78 8.34
C GLY A 52 10.08 0.71 9.29
N ALA A 53 9.53 1.86 9.67
CA ALA A 53 8.48 1.95 10.69
C ALA A 53 7.06 1.75 10.12
N GLY A 54 6.88 1.73 8.80
CA GLY A 54 5.58 1.51 8.18
C GLY A 54 5.14 0.03 8.21
N PHE A 55 3.83 -0.21 8.16
CA PHE A 55 3.33 -1.59 8.16
C PHE A 55 3.72 -2.35 6.88
N GLU A 56 3.82 -1.68 5.73
CA GLU A 56 4.32 -2.30 4.49
C GLU A 56 5.80 -2.67 4.60
N ASN A 57 6.62 -1.88 5.29
CA ASN A 57 7.99 -2.26 5.58
C ASN A 57 8.04 -3.56 6.40
N ARG A 58 7.17 -3.70 7.41
CA ARG A 58 7.13 -4.88 8.26
C ARG A 58 6.60 -6.10 7.53
N ILE A 59 5.58 -5.93 6.66
CA ILE A 59 5.08 -7.02 5.82
C ILE A 59 6.15 -7.43 4.80
N ALA A 60 6.84 -6.49 4.15
CA ALA A 60 7.94 -6.79 3.24
C ALA A 60 9.07 -7.57 3.93
N THR A 61 9.39 -7.23 5.19
CA THR A 61 10.36 -7.96 6.00
C THR A 61 9.90 -9.39 6.27
N LEU A 62 8.61 -9.58 6.59
CA LEU A 62 8.02 -10.90 6.78
C LEU A 62 8.08 -11.74 5.50
N LEU A 63 7.72 -11.16 4.35
CA LEU A 63 7.78 -11.82 3.05
C LEU A 63 9.23 -12.22 2.69
N ALA A 64 10.18 -11.33 2.89
CA ALA A 64 11.59 -11.60 2.63
C ALA A 64 12.13 -12.74 3.52
N HIS A 65 11.82 -12.69 4.82
CA HIS A 65 12.25 -13.73 5.75
C HIS A 65 11.69 -15.10 5.39
N ALA A 66 10.39 -15.19 5.08
CA ALA A 66 9.73 -16.44 4.70
C ALA A 66 10.23 -17.02 3.36
N THR A 67 10.76 -16.17 2.47
CA THR A 67 11.40 -16.58 1.20
C THR A 67 12.92 -16.74 1.29
N GLY A 68 13.51 -16.73 2.49
CA GLY A 68 14.95 -16.84 2.70
C GLY A 68 15.75 -15.64 2.17
N SER A 69 15.11 -14.53 1.93
CA SER A 69 15.68 -13.31 1.36
C SER A 69 15.93 -12.22 2.42
N ARG A 70 16.65 -11.17 2.03
CA ARG A 70 16.73 -9.90 2.79
C ARG A 70 16.00 -8.81 2.04
N VAL A 71 15.40 -7.84 2.74
CA VAL A 71 14.78 -6.68 2.09
C VAL A 71 15.85 -5.72 1.60
N GLN A 72 15.63 -5.18 0.41
CA GLN A 72 16.39 -4.07 -0.15
C GLN A 72 15.40 -3.07 -0.75
N TYR A 73 15.44 -1.81 -0.33
CA TYR A 73 14.51 -0.81 -0.82
C TYR A 73 15.05 -0.02 -1.99
N THR A 74 14.17 0.24 -2.96
CA THR A 74 14.30 1.31 -3.95
C THR A 74 13.32 2.40 -3.54
N TRP A 75 13.86 3.52 -3.06
CA TRP A 75 13.07 4.63 -2.57
C TRP A 75 12.72 5.60 -3.69
N TRP A 76 11.42 5.86 -3.85
CA TRP A 76 10.89 6.85 -4.79
C TRP A 76 9.58 7.43 -4.26
N PRO A 77 9.27 8.73 -4.50
CA PRO A 77 7.99 9.31 -4.12
C PRO A 77 6.80 8.56 -4.72
N GLN A 78 5.83 8.19 -3.91
CA GLN A 78 4.62 7.48 -4.36
C GLN A 78 3.64 8.48 -5.00
N ARG A 79 4.07 9.07 -6.10
CA ARG A 79 3.32 10.01 -6.92
C ARG A 79 3.41 9.63 -8.39
N ARG A 80 2.86 10.46 -9.30
CA ARG A 80 2.90 10.22 -10.75
C ARG A 80 4.31 9.78 -11.20
N GLY A 81 4.36 8.69 -11.94
CA GLY A 81 5.61 8.11 -12.45
C GLY A 81 6.31 7.14 -11.49
N PHE A 82 5.70 6.81 -10.34
CA PHE A 82 6.29 5.86 -9.40
C PHE A 82 6.67 4.54 -10.07
N LEU A 83 5.73 3.87 -10.77
CA LEU A 83 6.00 2.61 -11.49
C LEU A 83 7.12 2.77 -12.52
N ARG A 84 7.01 3.80 -13.37
CA ARG A 84 7.99 4.04 -14.44
C ARG A 84 9.42 4.20 -13.91
N HIS A 85 9.60 4.81 -12.73
CA HIS A 85 10.92 5.03 -12.13
C HIS A 85 11.38 3.90 -11.21
N THR A 86 10.55 2.92 -10.95
CA THR A 86 10.83 1.83 -10.01
C THR A 86 10.67 0.45 -10.65
N LEU A 87 9.47 -0.11 -10.70
CA LEU A 87 9.20 -1.46 -11.17
C LEU A 87 9.49 -1.62 -12.67
N ASP A 88 9.00 -0.71 -13.51
CA ASP A 88 9.20 -0.74 -14.97
C ASP A 88 10.68 -0.55 -15.33
N ALA A 89 11.39 0.28 -14.55
CA ALA A 89 12.83 0.46 -14.67
C ALA A 89 13.65 -0.71 -14.09
N LYS A 90 12.99 -1.80 -13.62
CA LYS A 90 13.61 -2.99 -13.02
C LYS A 90 14.53 -2.69 -11.82
N ARG A 91 14.28 -1.58 -11.13
CA ARG A 91 15.05 -1.15 -9.95
C ARG A 91 14.60 -1.86 -8.67
N CYS A 92 13.43 -2.45 -8.70
CA CYS A 92 12.83 -3.26 -7.64
C CYS A 92 11.99 -4.39 -8.25
N ASP A 93 11.54 -5.32 -7.44
CA ASP A 93 10.82 -6.53 -7.84
C ASP A 93 9.37 -6.51 -7.39
N VAL A 94 9.09 -5.75 -6.33
CA VAL A 94 7.83 -5.79 -5.60
C VAL A 94 7.38 -4.39 -5.24
N ILE A 95 6.08 -4.14 -5.37
CA ILE A 95 5.38 -2.96 -4.84
C ILE A 95 4.38 -3.45 -3.80
N MET A 96 4.38 -2.83 -2.63
CA MET A 96 3.33 -3.04 -1.64
C MET A 96 2.15 -2.08 -1.90
N GLY A 97 0.97 -2.46 -1.42
CA GLY A 97 -0.16 -1.52 -1.35
C GLY A 97 -0.80 -1.14 -2.68
N VAL A 98 -0.90 -2.06 -3.65
CA VAL A 98 -1.59 -1.82 -4.92
C VAL A 98 -2.96 -2.51 -4.96
N PRO A 99 -3.98 -1.90 -5.58
CA PRO A 99 -5.24 -2.58 -5.81
C PRO A 99 -5.09 -3.68 -6.87
N PRO A 100 -5.84 -4.80 -6.78
CA PRO A 100 -5.83 -5.85 -7.79
C PRO A 100 -6.15 -5.34 -9.20
N GLY A 101 -5.43 -5.85 -10.21
CA GLY A 101 -5.57 -5.45 -11.62
C GLY A 101 -5.04 -4.04 -11.93
N TYR A 102 -4.21 -3.46 -11.08
CA TYR A 102 -3.55 -2.20 -11.38
C TYR A 102 -2.77 -2.30 -12.71
N PRO A 103 -2.97 -1.37 -13.68
CA PRO A 103 -2.34 -1.47 -14.99
C PRO A 103 -0.82 -1.57 -14.91
N GLY A 104 -0.23 -2.48 -15.70
CA GLY A 104 1.21 -2.70 -15.72
C GLY A 104 1.76 -3.52 -14.55
N VAL A 105 0.90 -4.10 -13.72
CA VAL A 105 1.30 -4.85 -12.53
C VAL A 105 0.54 -6.16 -12.39
N LEU A 106 1.25 -7.27 -12.25
CA LEU A 106 0.66 -8.54 -11.84
C LEU A 106 0.51 -8.57 -10.32
N THR A 107 -0.70 -8.80 -9.81
CA THR A 107 -0.97 -8.73 -8.36
C THR A 107 -1.20 -10.11 -7.75
N THR A 108 -0.89 -10.24 -6.47
CA THR A 108 -1.39 -11.32 -5.61
C THR A 108 -2.91 -11.17 -5.39
N ARG A 109 -3.52 -12.15 -4.72
CA ARG A 109 -4.81 -11.89 -4.06
C ARG A 109 -4.64 -10.81 -3.00
N PRO A 110 -5.69 -10.08 -2.67
CA PRO A 110 -5.64 -9.07 -1.61
C PRO A 110 -5.21 -9.67 -0.28
N TYR A 111 -4.36 -8.96 0.45
CA TYR A 111 -3.99 -9.33 1.82
C TYR A 111 -4.71 -8.49 2.88
N TYR A 112 -5.38 -7.41 2.47
CA TYR A 112 -6.38 -6.72 3.28
C TYR A 112 -7.35 -5.91 2.43
N ARG A 113 -8.47 -5.54 3.06
CA ARG A 113 -9.49 -4.67 2.52
C ARG A 113 -9.77 -3.55 3.51
N SER A 114 -9.90 -2.32 3.00
CA SER A 114 -10.17 -1.14 3.83
C SER A 114 -11.06 -0.13 3.10
N THR A 115 -11.44 0.92 3.81
CA THR A 115 -12.37 1.95 3.33
C THR A 115 -11.85 3.35 3.59
N TYR A 116 -12.36 4.33 2.85
CA TYR A 116 -12.27 5.72 3.26
C TYR A 116 -13.16 5.99 4.46
N VAL A 117 -12.75 6.95 5.27
CA VAL A 117 -13.46 7.35 6.49
C VAL A 117 -13.63 8.86 6.55
N PHE A 118 -14.72 9.30 7.15
CA PHE A 118 -14.84 10.64 7.70
C PHE A 118 -14.04 10.67 9.00
N VAL A 119 -13.24 11.71 9.18
CA VAL A 119 -12.49 11.98 10.41
C VAL A 119 -12.99 13.29 10.97
N THR A 120 -13.44 13.28 12.22
CA THR A 120 -13.94 14.46 12.92
C THR A 120 -13.42 14.50 14.35
N ARG A 121 -13.35 15.66 14.96
CA ARG A 121 -13.13 15.73 16.42
C ARG A 121 -14.35 15.18 17.16
N THR A 122 -14.10 14.32 18.13
CA THR A 122 -15.17 13.68 18.92
C THR A 122 -16.02 14.70 19.70
N ASP A 123 -15.42 15.78 20.19
CA ASP A 123 -16.09 16.85 20.93
C ASP A 123 -17.00 17.73 20.09
N ARG A 124 -16.94 17.66 18.76
CA ARG A 124 -17.80 18.41 17.85
C ARG A 124 -19.15 17.76 17.60
N HIS A 125 -19.31 16.49 17.94
CA HIS A 125 -20.55 15.70 17.85
C HIS A 125 -21.25 15.78 16.48
N TYR A 126 -20.47 15.85 15.37
CA TYR A 126 -21.06 15.81 14.04
C TYR A 126 -21.75 14.48 13.80
N ALA A 127 -23.07 14.51 13.50
CA ALA A 127 -23.84 13.34 13.11
C ALA A 127 -23.57 12.97 11.65
N LEU A 128 -22.29 12.74 11.32
CA LEU A 128 -21.84 12.49 9.96
C LEU A 128 -21.73 10.98 9.70
N ARG A 129 -22.57 10.47 8.78
CA ARG A 129 -22.62 9.05 8.41
C ARG A 129 -22.58 8.80 6.92
N SER A 130 -22.88 9.81 6.11
CA SER A 130 -23.08 9.67 4.67
C SER A 130 -22.56 10.89 3.92
N LEU A 131 -22.17 10.68 2.67
CA LEU A 131 -21.89 11.76 1.72
C LEU A 131 -23.12 12.63 1.42
N ASN A 132 -24.31 12.18 1.80
CA ASN A 132 -25.56 12.93 1.61
C ASN A 132 -25.93 13.79 2.83
N ASP A 133 -25.14 13.76 3.88
CA ASP A 133 -25.45 14.52 5.08
C ASP A 133 -25.29 16.02 4.83
N ALA A 134 -26.34 16.79 5.14
CA ALA A 134 -26.41 18.22 4.87
C ALA A 134 -25.28 19.02 5.55
N VAL A 135 -24.73 18.52 6.66
CA VAL A 135 -23.63 19.16 7.38
C VAL A 135 -22.41 19.39 6.49
N LEU A 136 -22.18 18.53 5.49
CA LEU A 136 -21.05 18.67 4.57
C LEU A 136 -21.08 19.94 3.72
N HIS A 137 -22.24 20.60 3.57
CA HIS A 137 -22.35 21.87 2.88
C HIS A 137 -21.90 23.08 3.74
N HIS A 138 -21.75 22.88 5.06
CA HIS A 138 -21.55 23.96 6.01
C HIS A 138 -20.23 23.88 6.77
N VAL A 139 -19.48 22.77 6.65
CA VAL A 139 -18.22 22.53 7.34
C VAL A 139 -17.04 22.60 6.36
N ARG A 140 -15.84 22.90 6.86
CA ARG A 140 -14.62 22.83 6.06
C ARG A 140 -14.20 21.38 5.93
N ILE A 141 -13.98 20.93 4.69
CA ILE A 141 -13.66 19.53 4.38
C ILE A 141 -12.22 19.43 3.88
N GLY A 142 -11.38 18.73 4.63
CA GLY A 142 -10.02 18.39 4.22
C GLY A 142 -10.02 17.19 3.28
N LEU A 143 -9.35 17.31 2.14
CA LEU A 143 -9.10 16.21 1.21
C LEU A 143 -7.61 16.07 0.92
N GLN A 144 -7.17 14.83 0.77
CA GLN A 144 -5.88 14.53 0.18
C GLN A 144 -5.86 14.96 -1.28
N PHE A 145 -4.80 15.64 -1.69
CA PHE A 145 -4.58 16.01 -3.08
C PHE A 145 -3.29 15.32 -3.58
N THR A 146 -3.41 14.59 -4.70
CA THR A 146 -2.28 13.82 -5.25
C THR A 146 -1.62 14.47 -6.47
N GLY A 147 -2.25 15.49 -7.02
CA GLY A 147 -1.81 16.15 -8.26
C GLY A 147 -1.99 15.24 -9.49
N GLY A 148 -2.82 15.64 -10.45
CA GLY A 148 -3.08 14.90 -11.68
C GLY A 148 -4.43 14.17 -11.69
N HIS A 149 -4.60 13.19 -12.60
CA HIS A 149 -5.88 12.52 -12.86
C HIS A 149 -6.29 11.47 -11.80
N ALA A 150 -5.46 11.22 -10.80
CA ALA A 150 -5.73 10.25 -9.74
C ALA A 150 -6.26 10.94 -8.48
N ASN A 151 -7.34 11.70 -8.63
CA ASN A 151 -7.97 12.37 -7.49
C ASN A 151 -8.68 11.35 -6.58
N PRO A 152 -8.74 11.59 -5.27
CA PRO A 152 -9.44 10.70 -4.35
C PRO A 152 -10.93 10.63 -4.71
N PRO A 153 -11.60 9.50 -4.47
CA PRO A 153 -13.01 9.31 -4.80
C PRO A 153 -13.93 10.37 -4.18
N ALA A 154 -13.51 10.93 -3.04
CA ALA A 154 -14.25 11.98 -2.34
C ALA A 154 -14.43 13.26 -3.17
N GLU A 155 -13.44 13.66 -3.96
CA GLU A 155 -13.53 14.84 -4.81
C GLU A 155 -14.70 14.75 -5.80
N HIS A 156 -14.75 13.62 -6.53
CA HIS A 156 -15.84 13.38 -7.48
C HIS A 156 -17.21 13.26 -6.81
N ALA A 157 -17.28 12.63 -5.65
CA ALA A 157 -18.50 12.43 -4.91
C ALA A 157 -19.07 13.74 -4.34
N LEU A 158 -18.21 14.61 -3.82
CA LEU A 158 -18.56 15.92 -3.31
C LEU A 158 -18.96 16.88 -4.45
N ALA A 159 -18.21 16.86 -5.56
CA ALA A 159 -18.53 17.70 -6.72
C ALA A 159 -19.93 17.41 -7.30
N ARG A 160 -20.33 16.13 -7.36
CA ARG A 160 -21.69 15.75 -7.77
C ARG A 160 -22.78 16.28 -6.84
N ARG A 161 -22.45 16.61 -5.60
CA ARG A 161 -23.34 17.21 -4.60
C ARG A 161 -23.20 18.72 -4.52
N HIS A 162 -22.47 19.32 -5.47
CA HIS A 162 -22.16 20.75 -5.47
C HIS A 162 -21.41 21.25 -4.22
N ILE A 163 -20.68 20.34 -3.55
CA ILE A 163 -19.82 20.66 -2.40
C ILE A 163 -18.41 20.87 -2.93
N VAL A 164 -18.02 22.11 -3.19
CA VAL A 164 -16.72 22.47 -3.79
C VAL A 164 -16.05 23.64 -3.09
N SER A 165 -16.82 24.63 -2.61
CA SER A 165 -16.30 25.90 -2.09
C SER A 165 -15.66 25.79 -0.70
N ASN A 166 -15.98 24.77 0.04
CA ASN A 166 -15.55 24.51 1.41
C ASN A 166 -14.52 23.37 1.52
N ILE A 167 -13.91 22.97 0.39
CA ILE A 167 -12.85 21.96 0.34
C ILE A 167 -11.49 22.62 0.53
N VAL A 168 -10.69 22.04 1.42
CA VAL A 168 -9.27 22.37 1.66
C VAL A 168 -8.40 21.21 1.21
N ALA A 169 -7.49 21.46 0.27
CA ALA A 169 -6.64 20.43 -0.33
C ALA A 169 -5.31 20.32 0.43
N TYR A 170 -4.92 19.09 0.78
CA TYR A 170 -3.66 18.76 1.44
C TYR A 170 -2.78 17.91 0.53
N SER A 171 -1.62 18.43 0.16
CA SER A 171 -0.58 17.63 -0.51
C SER A 171 0.16 16.79 0.52
N ILE A 172 0.03 15.46 0.43
CA ILE A 172 0.58 14.52 1.41
C ILE A 172 1.71 13.64 0.86
N TYR A 173 2.06 13.80 -0.41
CA TYR A 173 3.12 13.01 -1.05
C TYR A 173 4.28 13.87 -1.55
N GLY A 174 5.49 13.30 -1.44
CA GLY A 174 6.70 13.86 -2.06
C GLY A 174 7.28 15.10 -1.39
N ASP A 175 6.80 15.45 -0.21
CA ASP A 175 7.43 16.46 0.65
C ASP A 175 8.43 15.77 1.58
N TYR A 176 9.71 16.00 1.33
CA TYR A 176 10.79 15.43 2.15
C TYR A 176 11.47 16.46 3.07
N ALA A 177 11.00 17.70 3.02
CA ALA A 177 11.44 18.75 3.93
C ALA A 177 10.78 18.63 5.32
N HIS A 178 9.63 17.96 5.38
CA HIS A 178 8.87 17.78 6.61
C HIS A 178 8.72 16.29 6.96
N PRO A 179 8.74 15.92 8.24
CA PRO A 179 8.43 14.57 8.66
C PRO A 179 6.95 14.27 8.45
N ASN A 180 6.65 13.04 8.03
CA ASN A 180 5.28 12.49 7.93
C ASN A 180 4.27 13.41 7.20
N PRO A 181 4.49 13.82 5.95
CA PRO A 181 3.55 14.67 5.23
C PRO A 181 2.10 14.14 5.23
N PRO A 182 1.86 12.80 5.24
CA PRO A 182 0.50 12.26 5.33
C PRO A 182 -0.25 12.62 6.63
N ALA A 183 0.44 12.96 7.71
CA ALA A 183 -0.19 13.36 8.97
C ALA A 183 -1.01 14.65 8.82
N ARG A 184 -0.54 15.59 7.99
CA ARG A 184 -1.10 16.95 7.85
C ARG A 184 -2.63 17.00 7.71
N LEU A 185 -3.21 16.03 7.03
CA LEU A 185 -4.66 15.97 6.83
C LEU A 185 -5.40 15.67 8.14
N ILE A 186 -4.83 14.83 8.98
CA ILE A 186 -5.41 14.44 10.26
C ILE A 186 -5.11 15.49 11.32
N ASP A 187 -3.87 16.00 11.34
CA ASP A 187 -3.45 17.11 12.21
C ASP A 187 -4.38 18.32 12.00
N ALA A 188 -4.77 18.61 10.75
CA ALA A 188 -5.68 19.73 10.44
C ALA A 188 -7.07 19.55 11.06
N VAL A 189 -7.58 18.34 11.19
CA VAL A 189 -8.82 18.06 11.92
C VAL A 189 -8.60 18.26 13.42
N ALA A 190 -7.51 17.74 13.95
CA ALA A 190 -7.20 17.83 15.38
C ALA A 190 -7.05 19.29 15.84
N HIS A 191 -6.36 20.11 15.04
CA HIS A 191 -6.18 21.55 15.30
C HIS A 191 -7.42 22.41 14.96
N GLY A 192 -8.38 21.85 14.22
CA GLY A 192 -9.58 22.59 13.82
C GLY A 192 -9.38 23.49 12.60
N ASP A 193 -8.33 23.28 11.80
CA ASP A 193 -8.13 23.95 10.51
C ASP A 193 -9.17 23.52 9.49
N VAL A 194 -9.63 22.27 9.60
CA VAL A 194 -10.82 21.73 8.94
C VAL A 194 -11.70 21.02 9.96
N ASP A 195 -13.00 20.93 9.67
CA ASP A 195 -13.97 20.34 10.58
C ASP A 195 -14.10 18.83 10.35
N VAL A 196 -13.92 18.39 9.12
CA VAL A 196 -14.02 17.01 8.65
C VAL A 196 -12.86 16.74 7.68
N ALA A 197 -12.23 15.59 7.77
CA ALA A 197 -11.43 15.06 6.66
C ALA A 197 -12.11 13.84 6.06
N ILE A 198 -12.00 13.65 4.74
CA ILE A 198 -12.32 12.38 4.08
C ILE A 198 -10.99 11.76 3.65
N ALA A 199 -10.56 10.75 4.39
CA ALA A 199 -9.24 10.18 4.26
C ALA A 199 -9.26 8.67 4.04
N TRP A 200 -8.20 8.13 3.44
CA TRP A 200 -7.98 6.69 3.38
C TRP A 200 -7.83 6.11 4.79
N GLY A 201 -8.64 5.11 5.11
CA GLY A 201 -8.76 4.57 6.47
C GLY A 201 -7.46 4.18 7.15
N PRO A 202 -6.54 3.44 6.50
CA PRO A 202 -5.23 3.12 7.08
C PRO A 202 -4.43 4.35 7.51
N LEU A 203 -4.43 5.42 6.71
CA LEU A 203 -3.79 6.69 7.05
C LEU A 203 -4.49 7.33 8.25
N ALA A 204 -5.81 7.47 8.16
CA ALA A 204 -6.61 8.09 9.19
C ALA A 204 -6.48 7.39 10.54
N GLY A 205 -6.60 6.05 10.55
CA GLY A 205 -6.54 5.27 11.78
C GLY A 205 -5.18 5.31 12.47
N TYR A 206 -4.12 5.41 11.69
CA TYR A 206 -2.76 5.49 12.23
C TYR A 206 -2.50 6.84 12.90
N PHE A 207 -2.82 7.96 12.24
CA PHE A 207 -2.53 9.29 12.77
C PHE A 207 -3.55 9.69 13.85
N ALA A 208 -4.83 9.37 13.69
CA ALA A 208 -5.83 9.68 14.70
C ALA A 208 -5.53 9.13 16.11
N ARG A 209 -4.84 7.98 16.20
CA ARG A 209 -4.41 7.40 17.48
C ARG A 209 -3.23 8.14 18.11
N ARG A 210 -2.62 9.07 17.41
CA ARG A 210 -1.42 9.82 17.83
C ARG A 210 -1.72 11.28 18.12
N GLU A 211 -2.96 11.68 17.88
CA GLU A 211 -3.43 13.01 18.23
C GLU A 211 -3.72 13.11 19.73
N ASP A 212 -3.45 14.28 20.28
CA ASP A 212 -3.73 14.59 21.68
C ASP A 212 -5.24 14.77 21.93
N VAL A 213 -6.02 15.04 20.88
CA VAL A 213 -7.47 15.18 20.94
C VAL A 213 -8.16 13.94 20.36
N PRO A 214 -9.25 13.45 20.98
CA PRO A 214 -9.97 12.30 20.46
C PRO A 214 -10.60 12.60 19.09
N LEU A 215 -10.32 11.74 18.11
CA LEU A 215 -10.90 11.77 16.78
C LEU A 215 -11.85 10.58 16.57
N THR A 216 -12.97 10.83 15.92
CA THR A 216 -13.95 9.83 15.50
C THR A 216 -13.75 9.50 14.03
N LEU A 217 -13.67 8.21 13.73
CA LEU A 217 -13.57 7.69 12.37
C LEU A 217 -14.86 6.97 12.01
N THR A 218 -15.56 7.47 10.99
CA THR A 218 -16.81 6.87 10.49
C THR A 218 -16.62 6.44 9.04
N PRO A 219 -16.87 5.16 8.67
CA PRO A 219 -16.78 4.73 7.28
C PRO A 219 -17.63 5.59 6.35
N VAL A 220 -17.07 5.94 5.19
CA VAL A 220 -17.81 6.69 4.16
C VAL A 220 -18.91 5.81 3.58
N THR A 221 -20.13 6.33 3.54
CA THR A 221 -21.26 5.68 2.87
C THR A 221 -21.89 6.63 1.84
N PRO A 222 -22.39 6.08 0.72
CA PRO A 222 -22.33 4.67 0.30
C PRO A 222 -20.91 4.23 -0.03
N ALA A 223 -20.63 2.92 0.09
CA ALA A 223 -19.31 2.35 -0.25
C ALA A 223 -18.95 2.51 -1.74
N VAL A 224 -19.95 2.67 -2.58
CA VAL A 224 -19.83 3.01 -4.02
C VAL A 224 -20.79 4.15 -4.31
N ASP A 225 -20.25 5.26 -4.80
CA ASP A 225 -21.02 6.45 -5.10
C ASP A 225 -21.08 6.69 -6.62
N GLY A 226 -22.02 6.02 -7.27
CA GLY A 226 -22.20 6.04 -8.73
C GLY A 226 -21.11 5.26 -9.52
N PRO A 227 -21.14 5.30 -10.84
CA PRO A 227 -20.20 4.57 -11.68
C PRO A 227 -18.76 4.99 -11.44
N GLY A 228 -17.91 4.02 -11.11
CA GLY A 228 -16.46 4.22 -11.02
C GLY A 228 -15.95 4.87 -9.73
N VAL A 229 -16.80 5.26 -8.78
CA VAL A 229 -16.37 5.89 -7.52
C VAL A 229 -16.55 4.94 -6.35
N SER A 230 -15.51 4.22 -5.99
CA SER A 230 -15.48 3.34 -4.82
C SER A 230 -14.75 3.99 -3.66
N PHE A 231 -15.28 3.80 -2.46
CA PHE A 231 -14.63 4.17 -1.19
C PHE A 231 -14.01 2.97 -0.47
N VAL A 232 -14.16 1.78 -1.03
CA VAL A 232 -13.64 0.52 -0.50
C VAL A 232 -12.67 -0.08 -1.50
N PHE A 233 -11.48 -0.47 -1.01
CA PHE A 233 -10.44 -1.05 -1.85
C PHE A 233 -9.86 -2.32 -1.22
N ASP A 234 -9.66 -3.30 -2.08
CA ASP A 234 -8.82 -4.46 -1.83
C ASP A 234 -7.38 -4.09 -2.12
N ILE A 235 -6.45 -4.56 -1.29
CA ILE A 235 -5.04 -4.20 -1.39
C ILE A 235 -4.18 -5.45 -1.48
N ALA A 236 -3.34 -5.49 -2.50
CA ALA A 236 -2.50 -6.61 -2.88
C ALA A 236 -1.01 -6.22 -2.96
N VAL A 237 -0.17 -7.22 -3.12
CA VAL A 237 1.23 -7.04 -3.49
C VAL A 237 1.35 -7.15 -5.00
N GLY A 238 2.08 -6.22 -5.62
CA GLY A 238 2.33 -6.17 -7.05
C GLY A 238 3.75 -6.60 -7.42
N VAL A 239 3.88 -7.27 -8.54
CA VAL A 239 5.15 -7.63 -9.19
C VAL A 239 5.11 -7.21 -10.67
N ALA A 240 6.24 -7.27 -11.37
CA ALA A 240 6.27 -6.99 -12.79
C ALA A 240 5.33 -7.92 -13.57
N GLU A 241 4.70 -7.42 -14.64
CA GLU A 241 3.91 -8.24 -15.55
C GLU A 241 4.71 -9.46 -16.01
N GLY A 242 4.07 -10.64 -15.98
CA GLY A 242 4.70 -11.91 -16.37
C GLY A 242 5.53 -12.59 -15.27
N ASP A 243 5.87 -11.96 -14.15
CA ASP A 243 6.59 -12.61 -13.03
C ASP A 243 5.66 -13.44 -12.15
N THR A 244 5.02 -14.43 -12.77
CA THR A 244 4.06 -15.32 -12.10
C THR A 244 4.72 -16.13 -10.98
N ALA A 245 5.97 -16.56 -11.18
CA ALA A 245 6.69 -17.35 -10.19
C ALA A 245 6.88 -16.57 -8.87
N ARG A 246 7.26 -15.29 -8.95
CA ARG A 246 7.39 -14.43 -7.77
C ARG A 246 6.03 -14.14 -7.15
N ARG A 247 5.02 -13.79 -7.95
CA ARG A 247 3.66 -13.59 -7.48
C ARG A 247 3.17 -14.79 -6.67
N ASP A 248 3.35 -16.02 -7.19
CA ASP A 248 2.88 -17.23 -6.54
C ASP A 248 3.67 -17.57 -5.27
N ALA A 249 4.98 -17.30 -5.27
CA ALA A 249 5.81 -17.46 -4.07
C ALA A 249 5.35 -16.51 -2.95
N LEU A 250 5.10 -15.23 -3.27
CA LEU A 250 4.61 -14.24 -2.31
C LEU A 250 3.20 -14.57 -1.85
N GLN A 251 2.33 -15.05 -2.76
CA GLN A 251 0.97 -15.46 -2.40
C GLN A 251 0.96 -16.57 -1.34
N ARG A 252 1.78 -17.60 -1.50
CA ARG A 252 1.87 -18.68 -0.48
C ARG A 252 2.28 -18.14 0.89
N VAL A 253 3.19 -17.18 0.94
CA VAL A 253 3.59 -16.56 2.21
C VAL A 253 2.45 -15.73 2.80
N LEU A 254 1.78 -14.92 1.96
CA LEU A 254 0.63 -14.12 2.41
C LEU A 254 -0.48 -15.01 2.99
N ASP A 255 -0.78 -16.13 2.35
CA ASP A 255 -1.79 -17.09 2.84
C ASP A 255 -1.40 -17.68 4.20
N THR A 256 -0.14 -18.06 4.37
CA THR A 256 0.37 -18.65 5.61
C THR A 256 0.41 -17.63 6.74
N GLU A 257 0.77 -16.39 6.46
CA GLU A 257 1.00 -15.33 7.43
C GLU A 257 -0.22 -14.38 7.62
N GLN A 258 -1.36 -14.69 6.99
CA GLN A 258 -2.55 -13.84 6.99
C GLN A 258 -2.96 -13.39 8.39
N GLY A 259 -2.96 -14.30 9.36
CA GLY A 259 -3.31 -13.98 10.75
C GLY A 259 -2.34 -12.99 11.40
N ARG A 260 -1.05 -13.08 11.09
CA ARG A 260 -0.01 -12.17 11.60
C ARG A 260 -0.11 -10.80 10.93
N ILE A 261 -0.36 -10.78 9.62
CA ILE A 261 -0.57 -9.55 8.85
C ILE A 261 -1.81 -8.81 9.37
N THR A 262 -2.91 -9.53 9.59
CA THR A 262 -4.15 -8.94 10.13
C THR A 262 -3.94 -8.30 11.51
N ARG A 263 -3.21 -8.96 12.42
CA ARG A 263 -2.87 -8.37 13.72
C ARG A 263 -2.02 -7.11 13.56
N LEU A 264 -0.97 -7.18 12.74
CA LEU A 264 -0.11 -6.03 12.45
C LEU A 264 -0.92 -4.84 11.93
N LEU A 265 -1.82 -5.04 10.98
CA LEU A 265 -2.67 -3.97 10.43
C LEU A 265 -3.58 -3.34 11.50
N ARG A 266 -4.16 -4.17 12.39
CA ARG A 266 -4.96 -3.68 13.53
C ARG A 266 -4.14 -2.86 14.52
N ASP A 267 -2.90 -3.25 14.77
CA ASP A 267 -1.97 -2.52 15.64
C ASP A 267 -1.65 -1.14 15.06
N TYR A 268 -1.63 -1.02 13.73
CA TYR A 268 -1.49 0.27 13.04
C TYR A 268 -2.81 1.07 12.93
N GLY A 269 -3.92 0.55 13.43
CA GLY A 269 -5.20 1.25 13.39
C GLY A 269 -5.93 1.15 12.06
N VAL A 270 -5.53 0.22 11.19
CA VAL A 270 -6.18 0.04 9.89
C VAL A 270 -7.63 -0.42 10.09
N PRO A 271 -8.65 0.30 9.59
CA PRO A 271 -10.02 -0.17 9.59
C PRO A 271 -10.19 -1.28 8.55
N LEU A 272 -10.09 -2.52 9.03
CA LEU A 272 -10.23 -3.70 8.18
C LEU A 272 -11.71 -4.02 7.94
N LEU A 273 -12.05 -4.26 6.68
CA LEU A 273 -13.34 -4.79 6.28
C LEU A 273 -13.23 -6.31 6.08
N PRO A 274 -14.33 -7.06 6.33
CA PRO A 274 -14.37 -8.48 6.01
C PRO A 274 -14.22 -8.70 4.51
N ASP A 275 -13.71 -9.86 4.14
CA ASP A 275 -13.68 -10.30 2.76
C ASP A 275 -15.12 -10.37 2.28
N SER A 276 -15.41 -9.68 1.18
CA SER A 276 -16.71 -9.75 0.51
C SER A 276 -16.47 -10.22 -0.92
N GLU A 277 -17.55 -10.65 -1.57
CA GLU A 277 -17.53 -11.16 -2.94
C GLU A 277 -16.70 -10.30 -3.92
N PRO A 278 -16.10 -10.91 -4.96
CA PRO A 278 -15.25 -10.21 -5.92
C PRO A 278 -16.00 -9.04 -6.55
N ARG A 279 -15.54 -7.82 -6.34
CA ARG A 279 -16.02 -6.64 -7.06
C ARG A 279 -15.12 -6.41 -8.26
N ALA A 280 -15.74 -6.15 -9.42
CA ALA A 280 -15.01 -5.77 -10.62
C ALA A 280 -14.11 -4.56 -10.33
N PRO A 281 -12.87 -4.55 -10.83
CA PRO A 281 -11.92 -3.47 -10.58
C PRO A 281 -12.44 -2.12 -11.12
N VAL A 282 -12.35 -1.09 -10.29
CA VAL A 282 -12.88 0.26 -10.56
C VAL A 282 -12.22 0.91 -11.78
N TRP A 283 -10.95 0.58 -12.07
CA TRP A 283 -10.20 1.11 -13.22
C TRP A 283 -10.51 0.43 -14.57
N ALA A 284 -11.19 -0.71 -14.59
CA ALA A 284 -11.54 -1.38 -15.83
C ALA A 284 -12.45 -0.52 -16.74
N ARG A 285 -13.07 0.53 -16.20
CA ARG A 285 -13.94 1.45 -16.96
C ARG A 285 -13.26 2.74 -17.43
N THR A 286 -12.11 3.11 -16.87
CA THR A 286 -11.35 4.28 -17.32
C THR A 286 -10.46 3.98 -18.53
N ALA A 287 -10.17 2.71 -18.82
CA ALA A 287 -9.41 2.31 -19.99
C ALA A 287 -10.22 2.41 -21.29
N GLU A 288 -11.54 2.23 -21.26
CA GLU A 288 -12.40 2.34 -22.45
C GLU A 288 -12.57 3.79 -22.93
N THR A 289 -12.54 4.78 -22.04
CA THR A 289 -12.60 6.20 -22.42
C THR A 289 -11.31 6.74 -23.02
N ALA A 290 -10.17 6.14 -22.71
CA ALA A 290 -8.87 6.56 -23.28
C ALA A 290 -8.57 5.96 -24.67
N ALA A 291 -9.32 4.95 -25.10
CA ALA A 291 -9.17 4.33 -26.42
C ALA A 291 -10.03 4.99 -27.52
N GLY A 292 -10.94 5.90 -27.15
CA GLY A 292 -11.83 6.62 -28.07
C GLY A 292 -11.31 7.96 -28.59
N GLU A 293 -10.18 8.44 -28.08
CA GLU A 293 -9.53 9.67 -28.57
C GLU A 293 -8.15 9.37 -29.17
N ARG A 294 -8.15 8.79 -30.36
CA ARG A 294 -7.01 8.78 -31.28
C ARG A 294 -7.44 9.26 -32.63
#